data_ba3c56c238b481b624f7cd08941dc3fb
#
_entry.id   ba3c56c238b481b624f7cd08941dc3fb
#
_cell.length_a   1.000
_cell.length_b   1.000
_cell.length_c   1.000
_cell.angle_alpha   90.00
_cell.angle_beta   90.00
_cell.angle_gamma   90.00
#
_symmetry.space_group_name_H-M   'P 1'
#
loop_
_entity.id
_entity.type
_entity.pdbx_description
1 polymer ?
#
loop_
_entity_poly.entity_id
_entity_poly.type
_entity_poly.pdbx_seq_one_letter_code
_entity_poly.pdbx_strand_id
1 'polypeptide(L)'
;MSFTRNAGRFAGLLYILASIPGVFALVYVPSKLIVRGNATATAHNIVVSETLFRLGIAADLICQALFSFVALALYDVLKDVNRRHALVMVTLILVSIPIALLNELNGIAALILVRGADFLSLFDKPQRDALAMLFLNLRGHGFDVAGIFWGLWLFPLGRLVYQSSFLPRILGVVLMVNCFAYPLNSFTSLVLPQYEAIVSRWMSPLQFGEVVFMLWLVIMGAKPKPLADPALNSATAASNPTGLGLKTEITRSPAKIIGVTMLQQRSWSTGVLANDR
;
A
#
# COMPACT_ATOMS: atom_id res chain seq x y z
N MET A 1 -2.47 13.98 25.49
CA MET A 1 -2.89 14.76 24.29
C MET A 1 -1.80 14.92 23.23
N SER A 2 -0.52 14.77 23.53
CA SER A 2 0.60 14.85 22.57
C SER A 2 0.77 13.60 21.71
N PHE A 3 0.31 12.44 22.15
CA PHE A 3 0.62 11.13 21.54
C PHE A 3 0.06 10.97 20.11
N THR A 4 -1.20 11.36 19.88
CA THR A 4 -1.85 11.23 18.55
C THR A 4 -1.25 12.19 17.52
N ARG A 5 -0.90 13.41 17.95
CA ARG A 5 -0.28 14.42 17.06
C ARG A 5 1.11 13.97 16.62
N ASN A 6 1.90 13.43 17.53
CA ASN A 6 3.24 12.93 17.24
C ASN A 6 3.20 11.67 16.36
N ALA A 7 2.25 10.75 16.60
CA ALA A 7 2.05 9.58 15.76
C ALA A 7 1.68 9.96 14.32
N GLY A 8 0.78 10.94 14.12
CA GLY A 8 0.44 11.45 12.79
C GLY A 8 1.63 12.09 12.08
N ARG A 9 2.44 12.90 12.80
CA ARG A 9 3.67 13.50 12.24
C ARG A 9 4.71 12.44 11.89
N PHE A 10 4.88 11.44 12.74
CA PHE A 10 5.77 10.32 12.49
C PHE A 10 5.37 9.54 11.23
N ALA A 11 4.07 9.21 11.10
CA ALA A 11 3.55 8.55 9.89
C ALA A 11 3.78 9.40 8.62
N GLY A 12 3.55 10.73 8.71
CA GLY A 12 3.80 11.64 7.60
C GLY A 12 5.28 11.75 7.23
N LEU A 13 6.18 11.84 8.21
CA LEU A 13 7.63 11.87 7.99
C LEU A 13 8.11 10.57 7.34
N LEU A 14 7.66 9.42 7.85
CA LEU A 14 7.99 8.12 7.30
C LEU A 14 7.49 7.98 5.86
N TYR A 15 6.31 8.54 5.54
CA TYR A 15 5.76 8.55 4.20
C TYR A 15 6.63 9.38 3.24
N ILE A 16 7.09 10.56 3.64
CA ILE A 16 8.03 11.36 2.84
C ILE A 16 9.34 10.60 2.63
N LEU A 17 9.90 10.03 3.70
CA LEU A 17 11.13 9.25 3.62
C LEU A 17 11.02 8.06 2.66
N ALA A 18 9.86 7.40 2.62
CA ALA A 18 9.59 6.32 1.68
C ALA A 18 9.40 6.82 0.24
N SER A 19 8.82 8.02 0.06
CA SER A 19 8.54 8.57 -1.28
C SER A 19 9.81 9.05 -1.99
N ILE A 20 10.83 9.54 -1.28
CA ILE A 20 12.07 10.03 -1.88
C ILE A 20 12.76 8.96 -2.73
N PRO A 21 13.11 7.75 -2.20
CA PRO A 21 13.71 6.70 -3.01
C PRO A 21 12.77 6.20 -4.11
N GLY A 22 11.45 6.21 -3.89
CA GLY A 22 10.47 5.86 -4.92
C GLY A 22 10.50 6.79 -6.13
N VAL A 23 10.46 8.11 -5.89
CA VAL A 23 10.58 9.12 -6.97
C VAL A 23 11.92 9.00 -7.70
N PHE A 24 13.00 8.77 -6.98
CA PHE A 24 14.31 8.54 -7.57
C PHE A 24 14.30 7.30 -8.49
N ALA A 25 13.79 6.18 -8.02
CA ALA A 25 13.79 4.91 -8.76
C ALA A 25 12.82 4.89 -9.95
N LEU A 26 11.62 5.45 -9.80
CA LEU A 26 10.55 5.33 -10.79
C LEU A 26 10.48 6.51 -11.77
N VAL A 27 11.06 7.67 -11.41
CA VAL A 27 10.99 8.86 -12.26
C VAL A 27 12.39 9.29 -12.71
N TYR A 28 13.29 9.56 -11.78
CA TYR A 28 14.61 10.13 -12.10
C TYR A 28 15.47 9.16 -12.91
N VAL A 29 15.68 7.94 -12.44
CA VAL A 29 16.55 6.95 -13.09
C VAL A 29 16.06 6.60 -14.50
N PRO A 30 14.77 6.27 -14.73
CA PRO A 30 14.27 6.01 -16.08
C PRO A 30 14.39 7.22 -17.00
N SER A 31 14.16 8.43 -16.52
CA SER A 31 14.27 9.64 -17.34
C SER A 31 15.69 9.91 -17.87
N LYS A 32 16.72 9.39 -17.17
CA LYS A 32 18.12 9.52 -17.58
C LYS A 32 18.63 8.40 -18.44
N LEU A 33 18.10 7.18 -18.27
CA LEU A 33 18.67 5.99 -18.89
C LEU A 33 17.84 5.45 -20.04
N ILE A 34 16.51 5.57 -20.00
CA ILE A 34 15.62 4.93 -20.98
C ILE A 34 15.32 5.88 -22.13
N VAL A 35 15.71 5.48 -23.33
CA VAL A 35 15.35 6.15 -24.58
C VAL A 35 14.23 5.34 -25.23
N ARG A 36 13.00 5.87 -25.18
CA ARG A 36 11.82 5.18 -25.71
C ARG A 36 12.02 4.82 -27.19
N GLY A 37 11.76 3.56 -27.54
CA GLY A 37 11.88 3.05 -28.91
C GLY A 37 13.32 2.84 -29.39
N ASN A 38 14.35 3.04 -28.56
CA ASN A 38 15.74 2.83 -28.93
C ASN A 38 16.47 1.94 -27.90
N ALA A 39 16.48 0.62 -28.18
CA ALA A 39 17.09 -0.38 -27.32
C ALA A 39 18.60 -0.19 -27.17
N THR A 40 19.29 0.10 -28.26
CA THR A 40 20.75 0.27 -28.28
C THR A 40 21.19 1.50 -27.48
N ALA A 41 20.51 2.63 -27.63
CA ALA A 41 20.81 3.82 -26.85
C ALA A 41 20.53 3.61 -25.36
N THR A 42 19.42 2.93 -25.02
CA THR A 42 19.08 2.57 -23.63
C THR A 42 20.14 1.64 -23.02
N ALA A 43 20.52 0.59 -23.73
CA ALA A 43 21.57 -0.33 -23.29
C ALA A 43 22.91 0.38 -23.08
N HIS A 44 23.31 1.27 -24.01
CA HIS A 44 24.51 2.10 -23.87
C HIS A 44 24.45 2.98 -22.60
N ASN A 45 23.35 3.69 -22.36
CA ASN A 45 23.17 4.55 -21.20
C ASN A 45 23.27 3.75 -19.88
N ILE A 46 22.68 2.55 -19.86
CA ILE A 46 22.75 1.67 -18.67
C ILE A 46 24.18 1.21 -18.42
N VAL A 47 24.93 0.81 -19.44
CA VAL A 47 26.34 0.40 -19.28
C VAL A 47 27.20 1.55 -18.79
N VAL A 48 27.07 2.74 -19.40
CA VAL A 48 27.84 3.93 -19.02
C VAL A 48 27.49 4.41 -17.59
N SER A 49 26.24 4.28 -17.20
CA SER A 49 25.74 4.73 -15.90
C SER A 49 25.23 3.56 -15.04
N GLU A 50 25.94 2.43 -15.03
CA GLU A 50 25.53 1.22 -14.33
C GLU A 50 25.26 1.47 -12.83
N THR A 51 26.11 2.25 -12.19
CA THR A 51 25.92 2.61 -10.78
C THR A 51 24.58 3.31 -10.54
N LEU A 52 24.18 4.22 -11.42
CA LEU A 52 22.90 4.91 -11.33
C LEU A 52 21.74 3.92 -11.47
N PHE A 53 21.83 2.97 -12.42
CA PHE A 53 20.81 1.96 -12.61
C PHE A 53 20.67 1.05 -11.39
N ARG A 54 21.79 0.59 -10.82
CA ARG A 54 21.83 -0.23 -9.59
C ARG A 54 21.28 0.52 -8.38
N LEU A 55 21.62 1.80 -8.23
CA LEU A 55 21.06 2.65 -7.19
C LEU A 55 19.54 2.83 -7.35
N GLY A 56 19.03 2.87 -8.59
CA GLY A 56 17.60 2.85 -8.85
C GLY A 56 16.91 1.59 -8.33
N ILE A 57 17.46 0.42 -8.61
CA ILE A 57 16.96 -0.86 -8.08
C ILE A 57 17.00 -0.85 -6.55
N ALA A 58 18.13 -0.49 -5.95
CA ALA A 58 18.26 -0.44 -4.48
C ALA A 58 17.29 0.55 -3.85
N ALA A 59 17.09 1.71 -4.46
CA ALA A 59 16.14 2.72 -3.99
C ALA A 59 14.70 2.22 -4.02
N ASP A 60 14.29 1.48 -5.08
CA ASP A 60 12.95 0.89 -5.09
C ASP A 60 12.77 -0.17 -3.99
N LEU A 61 13.74 -1.07 -3.81
CA LEU A 61 13.70 -2.06 -2.73
C LEU A 61 13.57 -1.39 -1.34
N ILE A 62 14.31 -0.30 -1.11
CA ILE A 62 14.21 0.49 0.12
C ILE A 62 12.83 1.16 0.24
N CYS A 63 12.31 1.72 -0.86
CA CYS A 63 11.00 2.32 -0.92
C CYS A 63 9.91 1.32 -0.48
N GLN A 64 9.89 0.12 -1.07
CA GLN A 64 8.91 -0.92 -0.75
C GLN A 64 9.00 -1.36 0.73
N ALA A 65 10.21 -1.52 1.24
CA ALA A 65 10.43 -1.83 2.66
C ALA A 65 9.88 -0.71 3.58
N LEU A 66 10.17 0.55 3.27
CA LEU A 66 9.68 1.69 4.04
C LEU A 66 8.15 1.83 3.97
N PHE A 67 7.54 1.54 2.81
CA PHE A 67 6.08 1.58 2.66
C PHE A 67 5.35 0.58 3.55
N SER A 68 5.97 -0.56 3.89
CA SER A 68 5.43 -1.48 4.91
C SER A 68 5.24 -0.77 6.26
N PHE A 69 6.25 -0.01 6.69
CA PHE A 69 6.18 0.75 7.94
C PHE A 69 5.23 1.94 7.85
N VAL A 70 5.12 2.59 6.69
CA VAL A 70 4.12 3.64 6.45
C VAL A 70 2.70 3.09 6.66
N ALA A 71 2.40 1.92 6.06
CA ALA A 71 1.09 1.29 6.20
C ALA A 71 0.76 0.98 7.67
N LEU A 72 1.73 0.45 8.43
CA LEU A 72 1.57 0.17 9.87
C LEU A 72 1.42 1.44 10.69
N ALA A 73 2.21 2.48 10.42
CA ALA A 73 2.10 3.75 11.13
C ALA A 73 0.74 4.43 10.88
N LEU A 74 0.23 4.40 9.64
CA LEU A 74 -1.11 4.91 9.32
C LEU A 74 -2.21 4.05 9.95
N TYR A 75 -2.03 2.73 10.02
CA TYR A 75 -2.94 1.86 10.74
C TYR A 75 -3.07 2.27 12.21
N ASP A 76 -1.96 2.49 12.89
CA ASP A 76 -1.97 2.89 14.30
C ASP A 76 -2.67 4.23 14.54
N VAL A 77 -2.56 5.16 13.60
CA VAL A 77 -3.25 6.47 13.66
C VAL A 77 -4.75 6.34 13.41
N LEU A 78 -5.18 5.40 12.54
CA LEU A 78 -6.54 5.38 11.97
C LEU A 78 -7.40 4.19 12.43
N LYS A 79 -6.84 3.18 13.09
CA LYS A 79 -7.56 1.95 13.51
C LYS A 79 -8.75 2.23 14.44
N ASP A 80 -8.68 3.29 15.25
CA ASP A 80 -9.74 3.67 16.18
C ASP A 80 -10.93 4.38 15.48
N VAL A 81 -10.73 4.86 14.24
CA VAL A 81 -11.81 5.39 13.41
C VAL A 81 -12.66 4.24 12.86
N ASN A 82 -12.02 3.29 12.20
CA ASN A 82 -12.65 2.07 11.71
C ASN A 82 -11.59 0.99 11.45
N ARG A 83 -11.52 0.02 12.36
CA ARG A 83 -10.52 -1.05 12.32
C ARG A 83 -10.58 -1.88 11.04
N ARG A 84 -11.81 -2.15 10.53
CA ARG A 84 -11.97 -2.94 9.29
C ARG A 84 -11.38 -2.23 8.08
N HIS A 85 -11.67 -0.94 7.90
CA HIS A 85 -11.09 -0.16 6.79
C HIS A 85 -9.59 0.00 6.94
N ALA A 86 -9.07 0.16 8.17
CA ALA A 86 -7.64 0.23 8.43
C ALA A 86 -6.92 -1.07 8.08
N LEU A 87 -7.52 -2.23 8.36
CA LEU A 87 -6.98 -3.53 7.93
C LEU A 87 -6.98 -3.68 6.42
N VAL A 88 -8.07 -3.30 5.73
CA VAL A 88 -8.14 -3.36 4.26
C VAL A 88 -7.05 -2.48 3.64
N MET A 89 -6.85 -1.27 4.15
CA MET A 89 -5.79 -0.36 3.73
C MET A 89 -4.41 -1.02 3.81
N VAL A 90 -4.06 -1.59 4.96
CA VAL A 90 -2.77 -2.27 5.16
C VAL A 90 -2.63 -3.48 4.24
N THR A 91 -3.68 -4.31 4.13
CA THR A 91 -3.66 -5.50 3.28
C THR A 91 -3.38 -5.15 1.82
N LEU A 92 -4.02 -4.10 1.27
CA LEU A 92 -3.81 -3.68 -0.12
C LEU A 92 -2.37 -3.25 -0.37
N ILE A 93 -1.75 -2.50 0.55
CA ILE A 93 -0.33 -2.13 0.44
C ILE A 93 0.55 -3.37 0.57
N LEU A 94 0.32 -4.24 1.56
CA LEU A 94 1.16 -5.42 1.75
C LEU A 94 1.07 -6.40 0.57
N VAL A 95 -0.03 -6.43 -0.19
CA VAL A 95 -0.15 -7.22 -1.42
C VAL A 95 0.69 -6.60 -2.55
N SER A 96 0.77 -5.27 -2.66
CA SER A 96 1.55 -4.62 -3.71
C SER A 96 3.07 -4.80 -3.56
N ILE A 97 3.55 -4.90 -2.32
CA ILE A 97 4.99 -4.96 -2.03
C ILE A 97 5.68 -6.16 -2.67
N PRO A 98 5.26 -7.42 -2.48
CA PRO A 98 5.90 -8.55 -3.13
C PRO A 98 5.83 -8.48 -4.66
N ILE A 99 4.77 -7.89 -5.23
CA ILE A 99 4.66 -7.69 -6.68
C ILE A 99 5.77 -6.73 -7.15
N ALA A 100 5.95 -5.60 -6.48
CA ALA A 100 6.97 -4.62 -6.83
C ALA A 100 8.40 -5.18 -6.60
N LEU A 101 8.64 -5.88 -5.48
CA LEU A 101 9.95 -6.49 -5.20
C LEU A 101 10.35 -7.54 -6.24
N LEU A 102 9.42 -8.44 -6.61
CA LEU A 102 9.68 -9.45 -7.65
C LEU A 102 9.85 -8.82 -9.02
N ASN A 103 9.17 -7.70 -9.27
CA ASN A 103 9.30 -6.97 -10.53
C ASN A 103 10.72 -6.42 -10.77
N GLU A 104 11.50 -6.15 -9.71
CA GLU A 104 12.91 -5.74 -9.84
C GLU A 104 13.80 -6.80 -10.48
N LEU A 105 13.38 -8.08 -10.50
CA LEU A 105 14.08 -9.12 -11.25
C LEU A 105 14.15 -8.80 -12.76
N ASN A 106 13.16 -8.12 -13.32
CA ASN A 106 13.21 -7.66 -14.71
C ASN A 106 14.32 -6.61 -14.92
N GLY A 107 14.52 -5.69 -13.96
CA GLY A 107 15.63 -4.75 -13.99
C GLY A 107 16.99 -5.46 -13.92
N ILE A 108 17.13 -6.47 -13.07
CA ILE A 108 18.34 -7.28 -12.93
C ILE A 108 18.60 -8.06 -14.24
N ALA A 109 17.56 -8.66 -14.85
CA ALA A 109 17.68 -9.36 -16.13
C ALA A 109 18.16 -8.43 -17.24
N ALA A 110 17.59 -7.22 -17.34
CA ALA A 110 18.04 -6.20 -18.28
C ALA A 110 19.53 -5.85 -18.07
N LEU A 111 19.97 -5.69 -16.82
CA LEU A 111 21.37 -5.40 -16.50
C LEU A 111 22.31 -6.54 -16.92
N ILE A 112 21.94 -7.80 -16.68
CA ILE A 112 22.72 -8.97 -17.08
C ILE A 112 22.88 -8.99 -18.61
N LEU A 113 21.81 -8.72 -19.36
CA LEU A 113 21.80 -8.69 -20.82
C LEU A 113 22.72 -7.59 -21.39
N VAL A 114 22.63 -6.36 -20.89
CA VAL A 114 23.47 -5.26 -21.39
C VAL A 114 24.95 -5.43 -21.07
N ARG A 115 25.27 -6.09 -19.95
CA ARG A 115 26.66 -6.43 -19.58
C ARG A 115 27.27 -7.54 -20.44
N GLY A 116 26.43 -8.43 -20.98
CA GLY A 116 26.89 -9.53 -21.83
C GLY A 116 27.61 -10.60 -21.03
N ALA A 117 26.91 -11.31 -20.16
CA ALA A 117 27.45 -12.45 -19.42
C ALA A 117 27.88 -13.57 -20.40
N ASP A 118 28.88 -14.38 -20.03
CA ASP A 118 29.50 -15.40 -20.90
C ASP A 118 28.50 -16.40 -21.49
N PHE A 119 27.50 -16.79 -20.71
CA PHE A 119 26.42 -17.70 -21.19
C PHE A 119 25.50 -17.06 -22.25
N LEU A 120 25.58 -15.75 -22.46
CA LEU A 120 24.86 -15.03 -23.51
C LEU A 120 25.65 -14.88 -24.81
N SER A 121 26.77 -15.58 -24.97
CA SER A 121 27.64 -15.50 -26.15
C SER A 121 26.97 -15.92 -27.44
N LEU A 122 25.86 -16.66 -27.38
CA LEU A 122 25.03 -17.03 -28.55
C LEU A 122 24.20 -15.86 -29.11
N PHE A 123 23.99 -14.82 -28.32
CA PHE A 123 23.26 -13.61 -28.72
C PHE A 123 24.25 -12.52 -29.13
N ASP A 124 24.05 -11.93 -30.28
CA ASP A 124 24.80 -10.73 -30.66
C ASP A 124 24.39 -9.52 -29.82
N LYS A 125 25.15 -8.42 -29.91
CA LYS A 125 24.86 -7.22 -29.11
C LYS A 125 23.48 -6.63 -29.38
N PRO A 126 23.03 -6.45 -30.67
CA PRO A 126 21.69 -5.96 -30.99
C PRO A 126 20.56 -6.81 -30.36
N GLN A 127 20.72 -8.14 -30.40
CA GLN A 127 19.75 -9.07 -29.83
C GLN A 127 19.66 -8.91 -28.28
N ARG A 128 20.81 -8.79 -27.61
CA ARG A 128 20.85 -8.56 -26.17
C ARG A 128 20.24 -7.22 -25.80
N ASP A 129 20.53 -6.16 -26.56
CA ASP A 129 19.96 -4.82 -26.35
C ASP A 129 18.42 -4.86 -26.51
N ALA A 130 17.90 -5.57 -27.50
CA ALA A 130 16.47 -5.74 -27.72
C ALA A 130 15.80 -6.53 -26.57
N LEU A 131 16.43 -7.63 -26.12
CA LEU A 131 15.95 -8.40 -24.97
C LEU A 131 15.99 -7.58 -23.67
N ALA A 132 17.04 -6.78 -23.45
CA ALA A 132 17.11 -5.88 -22.30
C ALA A 132 15.95 -4.87 -22.31
N MET A 133 15.63 -4.32 -23.49
CA MET A 133 14.48 -3.42 -23.62
C MET A 133 13.16 -4.12 -23.35
N LEU A 134 13.00 -5.39 -23.74
CA LEU A 134 11.83 -6.20 -23.41
C LEU A 134 11.67 -6.31 -21.88
N PHE A 135 12.73 -6.66 -21.15
CA PHE A 135 12.69 -6.77 -19.70
C PHE A 135 12.40 -5.41 -19.00
N LEU A 136 12.92 -4.31 -19.55
CA LEU A 136 12.60 -2.97 -19.05
C LEU A 136 11.12 -2.61 -19.27
N ASN A 137 10.53 -3.01 -20.40
CA ASN A 137 9.10 -2.83 -20.65
C ASN A 137 8.27 -3.71 -19.69
N LEU A 138 8.66 -4.98 -19.49
CA LEU A 138 8.02 -5.87 -18.50
C LEU A 138 8.10 -5.28 -17.09
N ARG A 139 9.23 -4.66 -16.74
CA ARG A 139 9.37 -3.94 -15.47
C ARG A 139 8.36 -2.79 -15.35
N GLY A 140 8.17 -2.03 -16.44
CA GLY A 140 7.14 -0.99 -16.50
C GLY A 140 5.74 -1.55 -16.23
N HIS A 141 5.35 -2.59 -16.98
CA HIS A 141 4.05 -3.24 -16.79
C HIS A 141 3.89 -3.92 -15.42
N GLY A 142 4.96 -4.42 -14.84
CA GLY A 142 4.92 -4.95 -13.47
C GLY A 142 4.59 -3.86 -12.43
N PHE A 143 5.08 -2.64 -12.62
CA PHE A 143 4.67 -1.49 -11.81
C PHE A 143 3.23 -1.06 -12.09
N ASP A 144 2.73 -1.20 -13.32
CA ASP A 144 1.30 -0.99 -13.61
C ASP A 144 0.43 -1.97 -12.81
N VAL A 145 0.82 -3.25 -12.72
CA VAL A 145 0.12 -4.24 -11.89
C VAL A 145 0.14 -3.85 -10.40
N ALA A 146 1.28 -3.44 -9.86
CA ALA A 146 1.39 -2.95 -8.49
C ALA A 146 0.57 -1.68 -8.27
N GLY A 147 0.53 -0.80 -9.28
CA GLY A 147 -0.19 0.46 -9.32
C GLY A 147 -1.70 0.32 -9.09
N ILE A 148 -2.31 -0.80 -9.48
CA ILE A 148 -3.70 -1.11 -9.16
C ILE A 148 -3.91 -1.10 -7.65
N PHE A 149 -3.03 -1.74 -6.90
CA PHE A 149 -3.11 -1.78 -5.43
C PHE A 149 -2.73 -0.45 -4.80
N TRP A 150 -1.78 0.30 -5.40
CA TRP A 150 -1.42 1.67 -4.99
C TRP A 150 -2.58 2.66 -5.14
N GLY A 151 -3.48 2.43 -6.10
CA GLY A 151 -4.74 3.18 -6.16
C GLY A 151 -5.76 2.68 -5.14
N LEU A 152 -6.01 1.37 -5.13
CA LEU A 152 -7.08 0.79 -4.32
C LEU A 152 -6.94 1.06 -2.81
N TRP A 153 -5.71 1.12 -2.26
CA TRP A 153 -5.50 1.42 -0.83
C TRP A 153 -5.89 2.85 -0.44
N LEU A 154 -5.89 3.78 -1.41
CA LEU A 154 -6.28 5.17 -1.18
C LEU A 154 -7.77 5.31 -0.85
N PHE A 155 -8.61 4.40 -1.32
CA PHE A 155 -10.04 4.44 -1.01
C PHE A 155 -10.33 4.21 0.48
N PRO A 156 -9.90 3.11 1.11
CA PRO A 156 -10.08 2.93 2.55
C PRO A 156 -9.33 3.98 3.37
N LEU A 157 -8.14 4.43 2.95
CA LEU A 157 -7.42 5.54 3.58
C LEU A 157 -8.25 6.83 3.53
N GLY A 158 -8.74 7.22 2.35
CA GLY A 158 -9.55 8.42 2.17
C GLY A 158 -10.84 8.37 3.00
N ARG A 159 -11.49 7.21 3.06
CA ARG A 159 -12.68 7.01 3.89
C ARG A 159 -12.38 7.14 5.38
N LEU A 160 -11.27 6.60 5.86
CA LEU A 160 -10.80 6.76 7.25
C LEU A 160 -10.52 8.22 7.58
N VAL A 161 -9.80 8.92 6.69
CA VAL A 161 -9.53 10.37 6.84
C VAL A 161 -10.83 11.16 6.87
N TYR A 162 -11.77 10.89 5.98
CA TYR A 162 -13.07 11.56 5.93
C TYR A 162 -13.91 11.35 7.19
N GLN A 163 -13.90 10.15 7.75
CA GLN A 163 -14.62 9.78 8.96
C GLN A 163 -13.91 10.24 10.24
N SER A 164 -12.61 10.52 10.17
CA SER A 164 -11.84 10.97 11.32
C SER A 164 -12.31 12.38 11.75
N SER A 165 -12.37 12.62 13.06
CA SER A 165 -12.67 13.95 13.61
C SER A 165 -11.42 14.84 13.72
N PHE A 166 -10.24 14.30 13.43
CA PHE A 166 -8.95 14.93 13.67
C PHE A 166 -8.17 15.27 12.40
N LEU A 167 -8.66 14.88 11.22
CA LEU A 167 -8.12 15.24 9.90
C LEU A 167 -9.16 16.00 9.08
N PRO A 168 -8.77 16.92 8.17
CA PRO A 168 -9.70 17.60 7.29
C PRO A 168 -10.40 16.63 6.34
N ARG A 169 -11.73 16.69 6.28
CA ARG A 169 -12.54 15.84 5.40
C ARG A 169 -12.20 15.98 3.93
N ILE A 170 -11.77 17.19 3.52
CA ILE A 170 -11.37 17.44 2.14
C ILE A 170 -10.21 16.54 1.69
N LEU A 171 -9.23 16.28 2.57
CA LEU A 171 -8.14 15.35 2.25
C LEU A 171 -8.65 13.93 2.01
N GLY A 172 -9.65 13.49 2.77
CA GLY A 172 -10.31 12.21 2.54
C GLY A 172 -10.99 12.13 1.18
N VAL A 173 -11.69 13.21 0.76
CA VAL A 173 -12.31 13.28 -0.58
C VAL A 173 -11.25 13.25 -1.68
N VAL A 174 -10.19 14.03 -1.54
CA VAL A 174 -9.07 14.06 -2.50
C VAL A 174 -8.44 12.67 -2.67
N LEU A 175 -8.20 11.94 -1.59
CA LEU A 175 -7.67 10.57 -1.64
C LEU A 175 -8.65 9.58 -2.28
N MET A 176 -9.96 9.70 -1.99
CA MET A 176 -10.98 8.85 -2.63
C MET A 176 -11.10 9.11 -4.14
N VAL A 177 -10.93 10.34 -4.60
CA VAL A 177 -10.86 10.67 -6.03
C VAL A 177 -9.57 10.14 -6.64
N ASN A 178 -8.45 10.32 -5.94
CA ASN A 178 -7.14 9.86 -6.39
C ASN A 178 -7.05 8.32 -6.53
N CYS A 179 -7.87 7.57 -5.77
CA CYS A 179 -7.88 6.10 -5.86
C CYS A 179 -8.21 5.58 -7.27
N PHE A 180 -8.84 6.37 -8.13
CA PHE A 180 -9.14 5.98 -9.51
C PHE A 180 -8.00 6.27 -10.47
N ALA A 181 -7.09 7.20 -10.13
CA ALA A 181 -6.02 7.64 -11.03
C ALA A 181 -5.02 6.51 -11.36
N TYR A 182 -4.55 5.79 -10.34
CA TYR A 182 -3.61 4.68 -10.53
C TYR A 182 -4.24 3.50 -11.29
N PRO A 183 -5.38 2.92 -10.87
CA PRO A 183 -5.98 1.80 -11.59
C PRO A 183 -6.36 2.15 -13.03
N LEU A 184 -6.92 3.33 -13.28
CA LEU A 184 -7.23 3.76 -14.65
C LEU A 184 -5.99 3.82 -15.52
N ASN A 185 -4.90 4.39 -15.00
CA ASN A 185 -3.63 4.44 -15.72
C ASN A 185 -3.08 3.04 -15.97
N SER A 186 -3.08 2.17 -14.95
CA SER A 186 -2.62 0.78 -15.04
C SER A 186 -3.44 -0.05 -16.02
N PHE A 187 -4.77 0.00 -15.93
CA PHE A 187 -5.63 -0.74 -16.87
C PHE A 187 -5.49 -0.22 -18.30
N THR A 188 -5.33 1.10 -18.48
CA THR A 188 -5.13 1.67 -19.80
C THR A 188 -3.80 1.22 -20.39
N SER A 189 -2.70 1.27 -19.64
CA SER A 189 -1.39 0.80 -20.10
C SER A 189 -1.40 -0.69 -20.49
N LEU A 190 -2.07 -1.53 -19.67
CA LEU A 190 -2.08 -2.98 -19.87
C LEU A 190 -3.07 -3.47 -20.94
N VAL A 191 -4.24 -2.83 -21.08
CA VAL A 191 -5.34 -3.35 -21.91
C VAL A 191 -5.63 -2.48 -23.13
N LEU A 192 -5.41 -1.17 -23.01
CA LEU A 192 -5.75 -0.17 -24.04
C LEU A 192 -4.57 0.78 -24.30
N PRO A 193 -3.38 0.27 -24.67
CA PRO A 193 -2.14 1.06 -24.75
C PRO A 193 -2.24 2.26 -25.71
N GLN A 194 -3.14 2.21 -26.70
CA GLN A 194 -3.39 3.33 -27.61
C GLN A 194 -3.92 4.60 -26.92
N TYR A 195 -4.53 4.47 -25.73
CA TYR A 195 -5.06 5.58 -24.96
C TYR A 195 -4.16 6.00 -23.80
N GLU A 196 -3.07 5.30 -23.53
CA GLU A 196 -2.17 5.52 -22.39
C GLU A 196 -1.72 6.97 -22.28
N ALA A 197 -1.26 7.58 -23.37
CA ALA A 197 -0.77 8.95 -23.37
C ALA A 197 -1.86 9.98 -22.99
N ILE A 198 -3.10 9.74 -23.39
CA ILE A 198 -4.23 10.61 -23.08
C ILE A 198 -4.64 10.45 -21.62
N VAL A 199 -4.83 9.21 -21.17
CA VAL A 199 -5.25 8.91 -19.80
C VAL A 199 -4.19 9.36 -18.79
N SER A 200 -2.92 9.04 -19.04
CA SER A 200 -1.81 9.45 -18.17
C SER A 200 -1.73 10.97 -18.00
N ARG A 201 -1.94 11.74 -19.07
CA ARG A 201 -1.96 13.21 -19.01
C ARG A 201 -3.01 13.75 -18.03
N TRP A 202 -4.19 13.13 -17.97
CA TRP A 202 -5.28 13.57 -17.10
C TRP A 202 -5.21 12.98 -15.69
N MET A 203 -4.64 11.77 -15.55
CA MET A 203 -4.57 11.07 -14.26
C MET A 203 -3.35 11.48 -13.43
N SER A 204 -2.21 11.84 -14.06
CA SER A 204 -1.00 12.22 -13.33
C SER A 204 -1.20 13.41 -12.37
N PRO A 205 -1.94 14.48 -12.71
CA PRO A 205 -2.18 15.57 -11.76
C PRO A 205 -2.95 15.13 -10.50
N LEU A 206 -3.83 14.13 -10.62
CA LEU A 206 -4.61 13.63 -9.48
C LEU A 206 -3.71 12.94 -8.46
N GLN A 207 -2.61 12.32 -8.89
CA GLN A 207 -1.67 11.63 -7.99
C GLN A 207 -0.99 12.59 -6.98
N PHE A 208 -0.97 13.90 -7.25
CA PHE A 208 -0.50 14.90 -6.29
C PHE A 208 -1.35 15.00 -5.02
N GLY A 209 -2.56 14.43 -5.01
CA GLY A 209 -3.42 14.37 -3.83
C GLY A 209 -2.76 13.65 -2.65
N GLU A 210 -1.95 12.62 -2.90
CA GLU A 210 -1.15 11.93 -1.87
C GLU A 210 -0.09 12.84 -1.27
N VAL A 211 0.58 13.65 -2.09
CA VAL A 211 1.62 14.60 -1.64
C VAL A 211 1.01 15.62 -0.68
N VAL A 212 -0.17 16.14 -1.01
CA VAL A 212 -0.88 17.06 -0.13
C VAL A 212 -1.22 16.41 1.22
N PHE A 213 -1.65 15.17 1.22
CA PHE A 213 -1.93 14.41 2.43
C PHE A 213 -0.67 14.17 3.28
N MET A 214 0.45 13.75 2.65
CA MET A 214 1.73 13.56 3.34
C MET A 214 2.20 14.85 4.02
N LEU A 215 2.20 15.96 3.28
CA LEU A 215 2.63 17.27 3.79
C LEU A 215 1.74 17.73 4.95
N TRP A 216 0.42 17.52 4.83
CA TRP A 216 -0.50 17.82 5.92
C TRP A 216 -0.16 17.04 7.19
N LEU A 217 0.09 15.73 7.08
CA LEU A 217 0.44 14.90 8.23
C LEU A 217 1.73 15.38 8.92
N VAL A 218 2.74 15.78 8.15
CA VAL A 218 4.01 16.25 8.72
C VAL A 218 3.83 17.58 9.44
N ILE A 219 3.16 18.54 8.81
CA ILE A 219 3.04 19.91 9.34
C ILE A 219 2.06 19.94 10.52
N MET A 220 0.87 19.43 10.31
CA MET A 220 -0.24 19.57 11.26
C MET A 220 -0.35 18.38 12.22
N GLY A 221 0.05 17.17 11.78
CA GLY A 221 -0.20 15.94 12.51
C GLY A 221 -1.68 15.60 12.60
N ALA A 222 -2.02 14.64 13.46
CA ALA A 222 -3.40 14.34 13.83
C ALA A 222 -3.80 15.21 15.02
N LYS A 223 -4.89 16.00 14.91
CA LYS A 223 -5.39 16.80 16.04
C LYS A 223 -5.84 15.87 17.15
N PRO A 224 -5.58 16.17 18.43
CA PRO A 224 -6.08 15.37 19.54
C PRO A 224 -7.61 15.35 19.53
N LYS A 225 -8.20 14.17 19.73
CA LYS A 225 -9.64 14.04 19.98
C LYS A 225 -9.95 14.81 21.27
N PRO A 226 -10.93 15.72 21.32
CA PRO A 226 -11.37 16.32 22.58
C PRO A 226 -11.75 15.19 23.54
N LEU A 227 -11.15 15.16 24.71
CA LEU A 227 -11.62 14.27 25.79
C LEU A 227 -13.07 14.65 26.04
N ALA A 228 -13.97 13.67 25.96
CA ALA A 228 -15.32 13.87 26.47
C ALA A 228 -15.19 14.34 27.92
N ASP A 229 -15.71 15.54 28.20
CA ASP A 229 -15.57 16.18 29.49
C ASP A 229 -16.24 15.29 30.54
N PRO A 230 -15.50 14.74 31.51
CA PRO A 230 -16.09 13.90 32.55
C PRO A 230 -17.21 14.62 33.33
N ALA A 231 -17.17 15.96 33.34
CA ALA A 231 -18.17 16.81 33.94
C ALA A 231 -19.53 16.78 33.21
N LEU A 232 -19.56 16.55 31.88
CA LEU A 232 -20.82 16.47 31.15
C LEU A 232 -21.53 15.13 31.38
N ASN A 233 -20.77 14.05 31.55
CA ASN A 233 -21.33 12.73 31.91
C ASN A 233 -21.86 12.67 33.34
N SER A 234 -21.21 13.38 34.28
CA SER A 234 -21.72 13.50 35.67
C SER A 234 -22.94 14.40 35.76
N ALA A 235 -23.04 15.45 34.96
CA ALA A 235 -24.21 16.32 34.92
C ALA A 235 -25.44 15.60 34.30
N THR A 236 -25.23 14.77 33.28
CA THR A 236 -26.33 13.99 32.66
C THR A 236 -26.77 12.83 33.55
N ALA A 237 -25.89 12.27 34.36
CA ALA A 237 -26.24 11.28 35.39
C ALA A 237 -26.96 11.89 36.61
N ALA A 238 -26.68 13.16 36.93
CA ALA A 238 -27.30 13.87 38.04
C ALA A 238 -28.67 14.51 37.69
N SER A 239 -28.98 14.67 36.40
CA SER A 239 -30.22 15.29 35.91
C SER A 239 -31.36 14.30 35.64
N ASN A 240 -31.24 13.02 36.04
CA ASN A 240 -32.32 12.04 35.91
C ASN A 240 -32.80 11.56 37.30
N PRO A 241 -33.63 12.39 38.04
CA PRO A 241 -34.13 12.02 39.36
C PRO A 241 -35.54 11.44 39.27
N THR A 242 -35.76 10.44 38.38
CA THR A 242 -37.05 9.73 38.34
C THR A 242 -36.82 8.22 38.27
N GLY A 243 -36.64 7.68 39.44
CA GLY A 243 -36.65 6.23 39.66
C GLY A 243 -37.24 5.98 41.04
N LEU A 244 -38.54 6.28 41.17
CA LEU A 244 -39.31 5.82 42.35
C LEU A 244 -39.23 4.31 42.40
N GLY A 245 -38.96 3.83 43.60
CA GLY A 245 -38.78 2.43 43.92
C GLY A 245 -39.98 1.56 43.61
N LEU A 246 -39.67 0.37 43.27
CA LEU A 246 -40.49 -0.83 43.54
C LEU A 246 -39.50 -1.95 43.87
N LYS A 247 -39.33 -2.17 45.17
CA LYS A 247 -38.82 -3.44 45.67
C LYS A 247 -39.78 -4.53 45.26
N THR A 248 -39.32 -5.50 44.56
CA THR A 248 -39.89 -6.84 44.57
C THR A 248 -38.71 -7.82 44.65
N GLU A 249 -38.53 -8.28 45.89
CA GLU A 249 -37.79 -9.48 46.26
C GLU A 249 -38.39 -10.67 45.54
N ILE A 250 -37.66 -11.31 44.67
CA ILE A 250 -37.93 -12.72 44.34
C ILE A 250 -36.60 -13.46 44.43
N THR A 251 -36.46 -14.06 45.61
CA THR A 251 -35.60 -15.18 45.93
C THR A 251 -35.90 -16.34 44.94
N ARG A 252 -34.93 -16.78 44.16
CA ARG A 252 -34.85 -18.18 43.76
C ARG A 252 -33.39 -18.59 43.49
N SER A 253 -33.07 -19.62 44.18
CA SER A 253 -31.88 -20.45 44.33
C SER A 253 -31.35 -21.06 43.02
N PRO A 254 -30.07 -21.49 43.01
CA PRO A 254 -29.37 -21.96 41.81
C PRO A 254 -29.64 -23.42 41.54
N ALA A 255 -29.85 -23.76 40.28
CA ALA A 255 -29.79 -25.15 39.81
C ALA A 255 -28.92 -25.25 38.55
N LYS A 256 -27.78 -25.90 38.76
CA LYS A 256 -27.16 -26.89 37.94
C LYS A 256 -27.77 -27.08 36.54
N ILE A 257 -27.01 -26.82 35.49
CA ILE A 257 -26.96 -27.77 34.38
C ILE A 257 -25.48 -27.91 33.98
N ILE A 258 -24.96 -29.08 34.35
CA ILE A 258 -23.77 -29.72 33.83
C ILE A 258 -24.24 -30.49 32.61
N GLY A 259 -23.46 -30.46 31.58
CA GLY A 259 -23.41 -31.56 30.65
C GLY A 259 -23.60 -31.25 29.17
N VAL A 260 -22.72 -31.90 28.43
CA VAL A 260 -22.86 -32.27 27.01
C VAL A 260 -22.32 -31.16 26.07
N THR A 261 -21.23 -31.30 25.34
CA THR A 261 -20.67 -32.51 24.73
C THR A 261 -19.25 -32.22 24.20
N MET A 262 -18.26 -32.92 24.69
CA MET A 262 -17.16 -33.39 23.87
C MET A 262 -17.71 -34.46 22.93
N LEU A 263 -17.48 -34.36 21.67
CA LEU A 263 -17.32 -35.43 20.68
C LEU A 263 -17.48 -34.86 19.26
N GLN A 264 -16.38 -34.56 18.63
CA GLN A 264 -16.14 -34.93 17.23
C GLN A 264 -14.73 -34.52 16.78
N GLN A 265 -13.78 -35.22 17.36
CA GLN A 265 -12.47 -35.40 16.74
C GLN A 265 -12.41 -36.92 16.44
N ARG A 266 -12.61 -37.26 15.18
CA ARG A 266 -12.05 -38.50 14.59
C ARG A 266 -12.25 -38.53 13.07
N SER A 267 -11.12 -38.92 12.48
CA SER A 267 -10.95 -39.60 11.19
C SER A 267 -10.77 -38.74 9.95
N TRP A 268 -9.53 -38.42 9.67
CA TRP A 268 -8.94 -38.58 8.35
C TRP A 268 -7.51 -39.04 8.53
N SER A 269 -7.31 -40.29 8.80
CA SER A 269 -6.07 -41.00 8.57
C SER A 269 -6.43 -42.40 8.09
N THR A 270 -5.73 -42.84 7.08
CA THR A 270 -5.66 -44.16 6.43
C THR A 270 -6.43 -44.28 5.12
N GLY A 271 -5.64 -44.37 4.08
CA GLY A 271 -6.05 -44.72 2.71
C GLY A 271 -4.89 -44.65 1.74
N VAL A 272 -3.72 -45.14 2.16
CA VAL A 272 -2.64 -45.52 1.23
C VAL A 272 -2.65 -47.03 1.19
N LEU A 273 -2.82 -47.60 0.03
CA LEU A 273 -2.05 -48.70 -0.55
C LEU A 273 -2.87 -49.46 -1.62
N ALA A 274 -2.19 -49.64 -2.72
CA ALA A 274 -2.25 -50.75 -3.68
C ALA A 274 -3.37 -50.72 -4.73
N ASN A 275 -3.03 -50.55 -5.98
CA ASN A 275 -2.94 -51.66 -6.90
C ASN A 275 -2.15 -51.39 -8.16
N ASP A 276 -1.26 -52.33 -8.40
CA ASP A 276 -0.60 -52.71 -9.64
C ASP A 276 -1.52 -52.72 -10.87
N ARG A 277 -1.05 -52.23 -11.97
CA ARG A 277 -0.72 -52.89 -13.24
C ARG A 277 -0.37 -51.88 -14.31
#